data_4f82dea67862689e8f9af056c5e948e0
#
_entry.id   4f82dea67862689e8f9af056c5e948e0
#
_cell.length_a   1.000
_cell.length_b   1.000
_cell.length_c   1.000
_cell.angle_alpha   90.00
_cell.angle_beta   90.00
_cell.angle_gamma   90.00
#
_symmetry.space_group_name_H-M   'P 1'
#
loop_
_entity.id
_entity.type
_entity.pdbx_description
1 polymer ?
#
loop_
_entity_poly.entity_id
_entity_poly.type
_entity_poly.pdbx_seq_one_letter_code
_entity_poly.pdbx_strand_id
1 'polypeptide(L)' 'DDGSIMDVEATIYCERESHKGIIIGKGGQMLKKISTYARQDIENFFDIKVNLQCWVKVKEDWRNREGIIHNFGLD' A
#
# COMPACT_ATOMS: atom_id res chain seq x y z
N ASP A 1 -16.36 -11.38 -14.19
CA ASP A 1 -17.49 -12.18 -14.06
C ASP A 1 -18.70 -11.32 -13.70
N ASP A 2 -19.70 -11.77 -13.10
CA ASP A 2 -21.00 -11.11 -12.99
C ASP A 2 -21.05 -10.00 -11.94
N GLY A 3 -20.09 -9.10 -11.97
CA GLY A 3 -20.09 -7.96 -11.06
C GLY A 3 -19.29 -8.16 -9.80
N SER A 4 -18.55 -9.23 -9.74
CA SER A 4 -17.67 -9.44 -8.59
C SER A 4 -16.59 -8.38 -8.53
N ILE A 5 -16.23 -8.00 -7.31
CA ILE A 5 -15.19 -7.03 -7.06
C ILE A 5 -14.13 -7.68 -6.20
N MET A 6 -12.87 -7.52 -6.58
CA MET A 6 -11.77 -8.03 -5.79
C MET A 6 -11.37 -6.98 -4.76
N ASP A 7 -11.36 -7.37 -3.49
CA ASP A 7 -10.91 -6.48 -2.42
C ASP A 7 -9.43 -6.70 -2.19
N VAL A 8 -8.65 -5.63 -2.29
CA VAL A 8 -7.21 -5.70 -2.11
C VAL A 8 -6.79 -4.66 -1.08
N GLU A 9 -5.96 -5.07 -0.14
CA GLU A 9 -5.40 -4.17 0.85
C GLU A 9 -3.88 -4.18 0.70
N ALA A 10 -3.30 -2.99 0.70
CA ALA A 10 -1.86 -2.83 0.59
C ALA A 10 -1.37 -1.93 1.70
N THR A 11 -0.25 -2.29 2.28
CA THR A 11 0.38 -1.46 3.31
C THR A 11 1.75 -1.04 2.83
N ILE A 12 2.00 0.27 2.87
CA ILE A 12 3.28 0.84 2.51
C ILE A 12 4.01 1.18 3.80
N TYR A 13 5.21 0.62 3.96
CA TYR A 13 6.00 0.89 5.16
C TYR A 13 7.08 1.90 4.84
N CYS A 14 7.26 2.84 5.73
CA CYS A 14 8.34 3.80 5.63
C CYS A 14 9.04 3.94 6.98
N GLU A 15 10.24 4.51 6.96
CA GLU A 15 11.06 4.51 8.16
C GLU A 15 10.80 5.71 9.06
N ARG A 16 10.30 6.80 8.51
CA ARG A 16 10.14 8.03 9.27
C ARG A 16 8.81 8.70 8.98
N GLU A 17 8.33 9.46 9.96
CA GLU A 17 7.09 10.21 9.77
C GLU A 17 7.18 11.18 8.60
N SER A 18 8.35 11.78 8.38
CA SER A 18 8.51 12.69 7.25
C SER A 18 8.29 11.98 5.92
N HIS A 19 8.74 10.72 5.82
CA HIS A 19 8.52 9.94 4.61
C HIS A 19 7.05 9.63 4.44
N LYS A 20 6.37 9.34 5.53
CA LYS A 20 4.94 9.08 5.47
C LYS A 20 4.19 10.29 4.92
N GLY A 21 4.57 11.49 5.38
CA GLY A 21 3.95 12.71 4.89
C GLY A 21 4.15 12.90 3.40
N ILE A 22 5.32 12.57 2.89
CA ILE A 22 5.61 12.69 1.47
C ILE A 22 4.75 11.72 0.66
N ILE A 23 4.65 10.49 1.13
CA ILE A 23 3.88 9.47 0.42
C ILE A 23 2.39 9.81 0.39
N ILE A 24 1.86 10.31 1.50
CA ILE A 24 0.47 10.68 1.58
C ILE A 24 0.21 11.94 0.76
N GLY A 25 1.12 12.89 0.88
CA GLY A 25 0.99 14.16 0.18
C GLY A 25 -0.01 15.08 0.85
N LYS A 26 -0.17 16.24 0.28
CA LYS A 26 -1.06 17.25 0.83
C LYS A 26 -2.50 16.80 0.67
N GLY A 27 -3.19 16.66 1.78
CA GLY A 27 -4.59 16.26 1.76
C GLY A 27 -4.78 14.83 1.23
N GLY A 28 -3.75 14.03 1.24
CA GLY A 28 -3.85 12.66 0.77
C GLY A 28 -3.79 12.50 -0.74
N GLN A 29 -3.46 13.57 -1.46
CA GLN A 29 -3.51 13.54 -2.92
C GLN A 29 -2.51 12.56 -3.54
N MET A 30 -1.30 12.50 -2.98
CA MET A 30 -0.29 11.63 -3.55
C MET A 30 -0.67 10.16 -3.34
N LEU A 31 -1.11 9.83 -2.15
CA LEU A 31 -1.53 8.46 -1.87
C LEU A 31 -2.73 8.06 -2.73
N LYS A 32 -3.65 8.97 -2.93
CA LYS A 32 -4.81 8.71 -3.80
C LYS A 32 -4.37 8.43 -5.22
N LYS A 33 -3.41 9.19 -5.73
CA LYS A 33 -2.89 8.99 -7.07
C LYS A 33 -2.21 7.63 -7.19
N ILE A 34 -1.37 7.29 -6.22
CA ILE A 34 -0.69 6.00 -6.19
C ILE A 34 -1.71 4.86 -6.19
N SER A 35 -2.72 4.98 -5.34
CA SER A 35 -3.76 3.95 -5.23
C SER A 35 -4.52 3.78 -6.54
N THR A 36 -4.81 4.89 -7.20
CA THR A 36 -5.55 4.84 -8.46
C THR A 36 -4.76 4.10 -9.54
N TYR A 37 -3.48 4.42 -9.67
CA TYR A 37 -2.65 3.73 -10.65
C TYR A 37 -2.51 2.25 -10.34
N ALA A 38 -2.28 1.94 -9.07
CA ALA A 38 -2.14 0.54 -8.67
C ALA A 38 -3.42 -0.24 -8.93
N ARG A 39 -4.56 0.36 -8.61
CA ARG A 39 -5.85 -0.28 -8.83
C ARG A 39 -6.07 -0.56 -10.30
N GLN A 40 -5.76 0.40 -11.15
CA GLN A 40 -5.94 0.23 -12.59
C GLN A 40 -5.05 -0.88 -13.13
N ASP A 41 -3.82 -0.96 -12.65
CA ASP A 41 -2.91 -2.02 -13.08
C ASP A 41 -3.44 -3.38 -12.68
N ILE A 42 -3.94 -3.51 -11.46
CA ILE A 42 -4.48 -4.78 -10.98
C ILE A 42 -5.73 -5.15 -11.77
N GLU A 43 -6.59 -4.17 -12.02
CA GLU A 43 -7.81 -4.43 -12.79
C GLU A 43 -7.48 -4.91 -14.18
N ASN A 44 -6.48 -4.30 -14.80
CA ASN A 44 -6.07 -4.71 -16.15
C ASN A 44 -5.46 -6.11 -16.15
N PHE A 45 -4.71 -6.42 -15.11
CA PHE A 45 -4.04 -7.70 -15.04
C PHE A 45 -5.03 -8.86 -14.85
N PHE A 46 -6.02 -8.67 -13.99
CA PHE A 46 -6.98 -9.72 -13.66
C PHE A 46 -8.29 -9.60 -14.43
N ASP A 47 -8.48 -8.53 -15.18
CA ASP A 47 -9.71 -8.26 -15.92
C ASP A 47 -10.93 -8.31 -15.02
N ILE A 48 -10.84 -7.64 -13.86
CA ILE A 48 -11.90 -7.62 -12.88
C ILE A 48 -11.84 -6.27 -12.14
N LYS A 49 -12.96 -5.83 -11.64
CA LYS A 49 -12.98 -4.60 -10.85
C LYS A 49 -12.31 -4.83 -9.50
N VAL A 50 -11.58 -3.83 -9.05
CA VAL A 50 -10.79 -3.92 -7.82
C VAL A 50 -11.15 -2.77 -6.90
N ASN A 51 -11.36 -3.12 -5.64
CA ASN A 51 -11.47 -2.15 -4.56
C ASN A 51 -10.16 -2.19 -3.78
N LEU A 52 -9.32 -1.19 -4.00
CA LEU A 52 -7.99 -1.15 -3.40
C LEU A 52 -7.95 -0.15 -2.27
N GLN A 53 -7.47 -0.59 -1.12
CA GLN A 53 -7.23 0.26 0.03
C GLN A 53 -5.76 0.25 0.35
N CYS A 54 -5.19 1.45 0.46
CA CYS A 54 -3.77 1.59 0.77
C CYS A 54 -3.59 2.23 2.13
N TRP A 55 -2.66 1.71 2.89
CA TRP A 55 -2.31 2.20 4.21
C TRP A 55 -0.84 2.56 4.23
N VAL A 56 -0.50 3.60 4.96
CA VAL A 56 0.90 3.97 5.14
C VAL A 56 1.22 3.88 6.63
N LYS A 57 2.25 3.11 6.96
CA LYS A 57 2.65 2.91 8.35
C LYS A 57 4.13 3.22 8.51
N VAL A 58 4.47 3.76 9.68
CA VAL A 58 5.85 4.09 10.00
C VAL A 58 6.42 2.98 10.88
N LYS A 59 7.59 2.47 10.49
CA LYS A 59 8.31 1.45 11.25
C LYS A 59 9.75 1.93 11.41
N GLU A 60 9.99 2.69 12.45
CA GLU A 60 11.33 3.22 12.70
C GLU A 60 12.29 2.11 13.05
N ASP A 61 13.50 2.20 12.50
CA ASP A 61 14.60 1.27 12.79
C ASP A 61 14.26 -0.18 12.50
N TRP A 62 13.24 -0.42 11.69
CA TRP A 62 12.80 -1.78 11.43
C TRP A 62 13.88 -2.62 10.74
N ARG A 63 14.82 -1.98 10.04
CA ARG A 63 15.89 -2.70 9.36
C ARG A 63 16.88 -3.32 10.34
N ASN A 64 16.95 -2.77 11.53
CA ASN A 64 17.91 -3.22 12.53
C ASN A 64 17.29 -4.20 13.52
N ARG A 65 16.07 -4.62 13.29
CA ARG A 65 15.36 -5.52 14.19
C ARG A 65 14.98 -6.77 13.46
N GLU A 66 15.68 -7.85 13.73
CA GLU A 66 15.45 -9.10 13.04
C GLU A 66 14.03 -9.59 13.18
N GLY A 67 13.44 -9.44 14.37
CA GLY A 67 12.07 -9.86 14.58
C GLY A 67 11.09 -9.14 13.66
N ILE A 68 11.32 -7.85 13.41
CA ILE A 68 10.46 -7.10 12.54
C ILE A 68 10.62 -7.56 11.10
N ILE A 69 11.85 -7.87 10.70
CA ILE A 69 12.10 -8.35 9.35
C ILE A 69 11.32 -9.63 9.10
N HIS A 70 11.30 -10.53 10.06
CA HIS A 70 10.54 -11.75 9.94
C HIS A 70 9.05 -11.48 9.84
N ASN A 71 8.58 -10.43 10.50
CA ASN A 71 7.16 -10.14 10.54
C ASN A 71 6.64 -9.50 9.25
N PHE A 72 7.51 -9.22 8.30
CA PHE A 72 7.08 -8.68 7.02
C PHE A 72 6.71 -9.76 6.02
N GLY A 73 6.48 -10.95 6.51
CA GLY A 73 5.98 -11.98 5.65
C GLY A 73 7.04 -12.67 4.81
N LEU A 74 8.28 -12.55 5.24
CA LEU A 74 9.38 -13.18 4.53
C LEU A 74 9.61 -14.61 5.01
N ASP A 75 8.97 -14.98 6.05
CA ASP A 75 9.10 -16.31 6.64
C ASP A 75 7.91 -17.19 6.33
#